data_6004c91c1a99c3926136583cac7db85b
#
_entry.id   6004c91c1a99c3926136583cac7db85b
#
_cell.length_a   1.000
_cell.length_b   1.000
_cell.length_c   1.000
_cell.angle_alpha   90.00
_cell.angle_beta   90.00
_cell.angle_gamma   90.00
#
_symmetry.space_group_name_H-M   'P 1'
#
loop_
_entity.id
_entity.type
_entity.pdbx_description
1 polymer ?
#
loop_
_entity_poly.entity_id
_entity_poly.type
_entity_poly.pdbx_seq_one_letter_code
_entity_poly.pdbx_strand_id
1 'polypeptide(L)'
;EPIKSYRTGQVLFDRLEVTRTDNDEDLIVWDMLAWYGGDRNRIYFKSEGENRSDDGEPAELESAELLASRLIAPFWEIQGGLGTRGSIASGAERENYLVFSLFGMAPYRFEMDNSLTVNEDGDIAVNIEAEYDIRLSQLSYLQPRLEMGAALTDAEEYDRPSGFNNVRMGLRYRYELSRELAPYIGVYWSRALGDKADRVRDQGGDESEIGVVVGVRMWF
;
A
#
# COMPACT_ATOMS: atom_id res chain seq x y z
N GLU A 1 -20.64 -14.86 -33.99
CA GLU A 1 -19.17 -14.91 -33.77
C GLU A 1 -18.91 -14.84 -32.28
N PRO A 2 -18.05 -15.69 -31.72
CA PRO A 2 -17.70 -15.59 -30.32
C PRO A 2 -16.98 -14.27 -30.10
N ILE A 3 -17.40 -13.50 -29.10
CA ILE A 3 -16.76 -12.27 -28.68
C ILE A 3 -15.31 -12.62 -28.31
N LYS A 4 -14.35 -12.13 -29.08
CA LYS A 4 -12.93 -12.33 -28.78
C LYS A 4 -12.65 -11.65 -27.43
N SER A 5 -12.32 -12.43 -26.42
CA SER A 5 -11.84 -11.90 -25.15
C SER A 5 -10.48 -11.23 -25.39
N TYR A 6 -10.45 -9.92 -25.37
CA TYR A 6 -9.20 -9.16 -25.42
C TYR A 6 -8.52 -9.28 -24.05
N ARG A 7 -7.21 -9.57 -24.09
CA ARG A 7 -6.37 -9.47 -22.91
C ARG A 7 -5.54 -8.21 -23.02
N THR A 8 -5.42 -7.51 -21.93
CA THR A 8 -4.62 -6.29 -21.81
C THR A 8 -3.88 -6.30 -20.48
N GLY A 9 -2.95 -5.39 -20.32
CA GLY A 9 -2.20 -5.21 -19.09
C GLY A 9 -1.83 -3.75 -18.90
N GLN A 10 -1.46 -3.43 -17.69
CA GLN A 10 -1.03 -2.12 -17.28
C GLN A 10 0.01 -2.23 -16.17
N VAL A 11 0.97 -1.32 -16.15
CA VAL A 11 1.87 -1.11 -15.01
C VAL A 11 1.62 0.29 -14.49
N LEU A 12 1.30 0.39 -13.22
CA LEU A 12 1.06 1.65 -12.51
C LEU A 12 2.10 1.79 -11.39
N PHE A 13 2.81 2.88 -11.37
CA PHE A 13 3.50 3.38 -10.19
C PHE A 13 2.59 4.43 -9.56
N ASP A 14 1.84 4.02 -8.54
CA ASP A 14 0.92 4.91 -7.85
C ASP A 14 1.69 5.90 -6.98
N ARG A 15 2.75 5.41 -6.34
CA ARG A 15 3.69 6.23 -5.57
C ARG A 15 5.13 5.94 -5.99
N LEU A 16 5.83 6.97 -6.36
CA LEU A 16 7.28 7.02 -6.40
C LEU A 16 7.66 8.37 -5.81
N GLU A 17 7.92 8.37 -4.49
CA GLU A 17 8.00 9.59 -3.72
C GLU A 17 9.24 9.67 -2.83
N VAL A 18 9.70 10.89 -2.64
CA VAL A 18 10.67 11.24 -1.61
C VAL A 18 9.90 11.93 -0.48
N THR A 19 10.12 11.45 0.71
CA THR A 19 9.46 11.93 1.92
C THR A 19 10.50 12.49 2.87
N ARG A 20 10.19 13.64 3.48
CA ARG A 20 10.92 14.16 4.63
C ARG A 20 10.01 14.19 5.84
N THR A 21 10.47 13.54 6.91
CA THR A 21 9.72 13.48 8.16
C THR A 21 10.07 14.62 9.11
N ASP A 22 9.26 14.83 10.12
CA ASP A 22 9.50 15.78 11.20
C ASP A 22 10.69 15.39 12.10
N ASN A 23 11.15 14.14 12.01
CA ASN A 23 12.37 13.66 12.67
C ASN A 23 13.64 13.86 11.81
N ASP A 24 13.56 14.67 10.73
CA ASP A 24 14.63 14.93 9.77
C ASP A 24 15.12 13.70 8.98
N GLU A 25 14.31 12.65 8.89
CA GLU A 25 14.61 11.47 8.08
C GLU A 25 14.13 11.67 6.63
N ASP A 26 14.92 11.19 5.68
CA ASP A 26 14.57 11.16 4.26
C ASP A 26 14.26 9.71 3.85
N LEU A 27 13.07 9.50 3.28
CA LEU A 27 12.63 8.19 2.79
C LEU A 27 12.36 8.24 1.30
N ILE A 28 12.64 7.13 0.63
CA ILE A 28 12.15 6.86 -0.72
C ILE A 28 11.08 5.78 -0.60
N VAL A 29 9.88 6.08 -1.06
CA VAL A 29 8.73 5.17 -1.02
C VAL A 29 8.32 4.80 -2.42
N TRP A 30 8.03 3.52 -2.66
CA TRP A 30 7.44 3.04 -3.90
C TRP A 30 6.16 2.26 -3.64
N ASP A 31 5.24 2.36 -4.58
CA ASP A 31 4.01 1.57 -4.65
C ASP A 31 3.74 1.31 -6.13
N MET A 32 3.85 0.05 -6.52
CA MET A 32 3.71 -0.40 -7.88
C MET A 32 2.65 -1.49 -7.97
N LEU A 33 1.81 -1.38 -8.98
CA LEU A 33 0.80 -2.35 -9.33
C LEU A 33 0.91 -2.68 -10.83
N ALA A 34 1.03 -3.95 -11.15
CA ALA A 34 0.96 -4.42 -12.52
C ALA A 34 -0.14 -5.47 -12.64
N TRP A 35 -0.89 -5.46 -13.74
CA TRP A 35 -1.89 -6.47 -13.99
C TRP A 35 -1.92 -6.89 -15.44
N TYR A 36 -2.37 -8.12 -15.68
CA TYR A 36 -2.60 -8.66 -17.00
C TYR A 36 -3.80 -9.61 -16.99
N GLY A 37 -4.67 -9.49 -17.97
CA GLY A 37 -5.82 -10.40 -18.09
C GLY A 37 -6.94 -9.88 -18.98
N GLY A 38 -8.10 -10.46 -18.77
CA GLY A 38 -9.35 -10.09 -19.46
C GLY A 38 -10.29 -9.30 -18.56
N ASP A 39 -11.54 -9.19 -18.99
CA ASP A 39 -12.54 -8.39 -18.29
C ASP A 39 -12.94 -8.95 -16.92
N ARG A 40 -12.85 -10.26 -16.73
CA ARG A 40 -13.31 -10.92 -15.50
C ARG A 40 -12.20 -11.51 -14.64
N ASN A 41 -11.12 -11.97 -15.27
CA ASN A 41 -10.02 -12.64 -14.56
C ASN A 41 -8.72 -11.96 -14.93
N ARG A 42 -7.93 -11.61 -13.90
CA ARG A 42 -6.63 -10.94 -14.03
C ARG A 42 -5.62 -11.56 -13.09
N ILE A 43 -4.37 -11.35 -13.42
CA ILE A 43 -3.25 -11.60 -12.52
C ILE A 43 -2.69 -10.24 -12.17
N TYR A 44 -2.45 -10.02 -10.88
CA TYR A 44 -1.84 -8.82 -10.34
C TYR A 44 -0.48 -9.13 -9.74
N PHE A 45 0.44 -8.22 -9.92
CA PHE A 45 1.64 -8.11 -9.12
C PHE A 45 1.61 -6.75 -8.43
N LYS A 46 1.70 -6.76 -7.10
CA LYS A 46 1.78 -5.54 -6.27
C LYS A 46 3.10 -5.53 -5.55
N SER A 47 3.74 -4.38 -5.44
CA SER A 47 4.95 -4.21 -4.63
C SER A 47 4.97 -2.84 -4.01
N GLU A 48 5.16 -2.81 -2.70
CA GLU A 48 5.20 -1.63 -1.88
C GLU A 48 6.37 -1.70 -0.91
N GLY A 49 7.02 -0.57 -0.66
CA GLY A 49 8.11 -0.53 0.29
C GLY A 49 8.74 0.84 0.43
N GLU A 50 9.69 0.92 1.35
CA GLU A 50 10.42 2.14 1.66
C GLU A 50 11.91 1.90 1.84
N ASN A 51 12.69 2.95 1.65
CA ASN A 51 14.13 2.98 1.92
C ASN A 51 14.47 4.25 2.68
N ARG A 52 15.02 4.09 3.89
CA ARG A 52 15.52 5.18 4.73
C ARG A 52 16.95 5.52 4.33
N SER A 53 17.20 6.79 3.98
CA SER A 53 18.48 7.21 3.39
C SER A 53 19.58 7.40 4.44
N ASP A 54 19.25 7.66 5.70
CA ASP A 54 20.21 8.15 6.68
C ASP A 54 20.95 7.06 7.46
N ASP A 55 20.43 5.85 7.58
CA ASP A 55 20.97 4.82 8.48
C ASP A 55 21.81 3.74 7.78
N GLY A 56 21.91 3.77 6.45
CA GLY A 56 22.57 2.70 5.69
C GLY A 56 21.88 1.34 5.85
N GLU A 57 20.67 1.33 6.40
CA GLU A 57 19.84 0.15 6.49
C GLU A 57 19.31 -0.26 5.11
N PRO A 58 19.16 -1.56 4.87
CA PRO A 58 18.58 -2.03 3.62
C PRO A 58 17.12 -1.61 3.51
N ALA A 59 16.66 -1.40 2.27
CA ALA A 59 15.27 -1.09 2.01
C ALA A 59 14.33 -2.15 2.62
N GLU A 60 13.17 -1.69 3.10
CA GLU A 60 12.12 -2.53 3.65
C GLU A 60 11.00 -2.73 2.63
N LEU A 61 10.69 -3.98 2.39
CA LEU A 61 9.58 -4.39 1.55
C LEU A 61 8.33 -4.52 2.42
N GLU A 62 7.40 -3.61 2.29
CA GLU A 62 6.12 -3.68 3.00
C GLU A 62 5.26 -4.81 2.45
N SER A 63 5.27 -4.98 1.12
CA SER A 63 4.62 -6.10 0.45
C SER A 63 5.21 -6.36 -0.93
N ALA A 64 5.26 -7.64 -1.34
CA ALA A 64 5.35 -8.06 -2.72
C ALA A 64 4.40 -9.23 -2.91
N GLU A 65 3.40 -9.06 -3.75
CA GLU A 65 2.26 -9.97 -3.85
C GLU A 65 2.00 -10.39 -5.30
N LEU A 66 1.70 -11.67 -5.49
CA LEU A 66 1.22 -12.22 -6.76
C LEU A 66 -0.19 -12.78 -6.56
N LEU A 67 -1.17 -12.16 -7.21
CA LEU A 67 -2.58 -12.40 -6.96
C LEU A 67 -3.31 -12.85 -8.22
N ALA A 68 -4.17 -13.85 -8.06
CA ALA A 68 -5.22 -14.15 -9.02
C ALA A 68 -6.48 -13.36 -8.63
N SER A 69 -7.08 -12.67 -9.58
CA SER A 69 -8.23 -11.79 -9.36
C SER A 69 -9.40 -12.21 -10.22
N ARG A 70 -10.60 -12.04 -9.65
CA ARG A 70 -11.87 -12.26 -10.34
C ARG A 70 -12.87 -11.16 -10.01
N LEU A 71 -13.44 -10.57 -11.05
CA LEU A 71 -14.55 -9.63 -10.94
C LEU A 71 -15.81 -10.35 -10.46
N ILE A 72 -16.36 -9.94 -9.32
CA ILE A 72 -17.56 -10.53 -8.67
C ILE A 72 -18.79 -9.64 -8.77
N ALA A 73 -18.58 -8.33 -8.86
CA ALA A 73 -19.64 -7.34 -9.03
C ALA A 73 -19.08 -6.14 -9.84
N PRO A 74 -19.92 -5.24 -10.37
CA PRO A 74 -19.43 -4.02 -10.99
C PRO A 74 -18.48 -3.28 -10.05
N PHE A 75 -17.24 -3.06 -10.51
CA PHE A 75 -16.16 -2.36 -9.78
C PHE A 75 -15.57 -3.11 -8.57
N TRP A 76 -15.91 -4.39 -8.33
CA TRP A 76 -15.38 -5.17 -7.23
C TRP A 76 -14.74 -6.46 -7.69
N GLU A 77 -13.51 -6.68 -7.27
CA GLU A 77 -12.72 -7.89 -7.51
C GLU A 77 -12.36 -8.57 -6.19
N ILE A 78 -12.46 -9.88 -6.14
CA ILE A 78 -11.82 -10.68 -5.12
C ILE A 78 -10.47 -11.14 -5.64
N GLN A 79 -9.47 -11.08 -4.79
CA GLN A 79 -8.11 -11.47 -5.12
C GLN A 79 -7.63 -12.49 -4.09
N GLY A 80 -6.75 -13.39 -4.54
CA GLY A 80 -6.10 -14.34 -3.66
C GLY A 80 -4.76 -14.75 -4.22
N GLY A 81 -3.80 -14.95 -3.36
CA GLY A 81 -2.45 -15.30 -3.78
C GLY A 81 -1.44 -15.40 -2.65
N LEU A 82 -0.20 -15.14 -3.01
CA LEU A 82 0.96 -15.25 -2.14
C LEU A 82 1.64 -13.89 -2.03
N GLY A 83 2.17 -13.60 -0.86
CA GLY A 83 2.96 -12.41 -0.61
C GLY A 83 4.16 -12.67 0.27
N THR A 84 5.09 -11.73 0.24
CA THR A 84 6.24 -11.68 1.14
C THR A 84 6.50 -10.25 1.57
N ARG A 85 7.03 -10.07 2.78
CA ARG A 85 7.41 -8.76 3.33
C ARG A 85 8.63 -8.89 4.24
N GLY A 86 9.30 -7.78 4.50
CA GLY A 86 10.50 -7.70 5.35
C GLY A 86 11.68 -7.06 4.64
N SER A 87 12.84 -7.08 5.27
CA SER A 87 14.06 -6.45 4.75
C SER A 87 14.50 -7.06 3.42
N ILE A 88 14.97 -6.20 2.49
CA ILE A 88 15.54 -6.63 1.19
C ILE A 88 16.98 -7.13 1.35
N ALA A 89 17.60 -6.99 2.53
CA ALA A 89 18.96 -7.46 2.78
C ALA A 89 19.14 -8.94 2.44
N SER A 90 20.34 -9.27 1.97
CA SER A 90 20.71 -10.67 1.72
C SER A 90 20.78 -11.44 3.03
N GLY A 91 20.00 -12.53 3.14
CA GLY A 91 19.93 -13.37 4.33
C GLY A 91 19.00 -12.85 5.44
N ALA A 92 18.28 -11.77 5.22
CA ALA A 92 17.24 -11.34 6.14
C ALA A 92 16.06 -12.32 6.15
N GLU A 93 15.49 -12.54 7.32
CA GLU A 93 14.24 -13.29 7.46
C GLU A 93 13.10 -12.48 6.84
N ARG A 94 12.26 -13.16 6.07
CA ARG A 94 11.08 -12.58 5.44
C ARG A 94 9.86 -13.36 5.84
N GLU A 95 8.80 -12.62 6.12
CA GLU A 95 7.49 -13.20 6.37
C GLU A 95 6.82 -13.53 5.02
N ASN A 96 6.47 -14.81 4.81
CA ASN A 96 5.67 -15.23 3.67
C ASN A 96 4.24 -15.47 4.13
N TYR A 97 3.27 -15.08 3.31
CA TYR A 97 1.88 -15.16 3.69
C TYR A 97 0.97 -15.45 2.51
N LEU A 98 -0.18 -16.02 2.83
CA LEU A 98 -1.34 -16.06 1.95
C LEU A 98 -2.09 -14.75 2.08
N VAL A 99 -2.59 -14.23 0.97
CA VAL A 99 -3.39 -13.01 0.96
C VAL A 99 -4.72 -13.23 0.27
N PHE A 100 -5.76 -12.67 0.88
CA PHE A 100 -7.10 -12.56 0.34
C PHE A 100 -7.50 -11.10 0.37
N SER A 101 -7.91 -10.54 -0.76
CA SER A 101 -8.21 -9.12 -0.88
C SER A 101 -9.57 -8.89 -1.52
N LEU A 102 -10.24 -7.84 -1.08
CA LEU A 102 -11.37 -7.23 -1.73
C LEU A 102 -10.93 -5.87 -2.26
N PHE A 103 -10.76 -5.80 -3.56
CA PHE A 103 -10.26 -4.64 -4.27
C PHE A 103 -11.35 -4.03 -5.15
N GLY A 104 -11.48 -2.72 -5.15
CA GLY A 104 -12.45 -2.08 -6.02
C GLY A 104 -12.85 -0.68 -5.60
N MET A 105 -13.94 -0.23 -6.22
CA MET A 105 -14.49 1.10 -6.03
C MET A 105 -15.82 1.02 -5.28
N ALA A 106 -15.85 1.57 -4.08
CA ALA A 106 -17.05 1.71 -3.25
C ALA A 106 -17.97 2.84 -3.78
N PRO A 107 -19.24 2.94 -3.34
CA PRO A 107 -20.10 4.06 -3.63
C PRO A 107 -19.39 5.40 -3.39
N TYR A 108 -19.72 6.41 -4.20
CA TYR A 108 -19.11 7.74 -4.19
C TYR A 108 -17.65 7.78 -4.68
N ARG A 109 -17.16 6.74 -5.39
CA ARG A 109 -15.83 6.65 -5.99
C ARG A 109 -14.69 6.54 -4.98
N PHE A 110 -14.92 5.96 -3.81
CA PHE A 110 -13.84 5.54 -2.93
C PHE A 110 -13.16 4.31 -3.52
N GLU A 111 -11.88 4.42 -3.85
CA GLU A 111 -11.05 3.26 -4.15
C GLU A 111 -10.68 2.58 -2.83
N MET A 112 -10.85 1.26 -2.77
CA MET A 112 -10.59 0.48 -1.58
C MET A 112 -9.74 -0.75 -1.91
N ASP A 113 -8.74 -0.99 -1.10
CA ASP A 113 -8.01 -2.24 -1.04
C ASP A 113 -8.06 -2.78 0.40
N ASN A 114 -8.77 -3.88 0.58
CA ASN A 114 -8.93 -4.50 1.89
C ASN A 114 -8.33 -5.89 1.81
N SER A 115 -7.30 -6.14 2.58
CA SER A 115 -6.60 -7.42 2.57
C SER A 115 -6.60 -8.09 3.94
N LEU A 116 -6.70 -9.41 3.91
CA LEU A 116 -6.47 -10.32 5.03
C LEU A 116 -5.29 -11.19 4.67
N THR A 117 -4.29 -11.23 5.53
CA THR A 117 -3.08 -12.04 5.35
C THR A 117 -2.97 -13.10 6.44
N VAL A 118 -2.49 -14.26 6.06
CA VAL A 118 -2.19 -15.38 6.99
C VAL A 118 -0.77 -15.84 6.70
N ASN A 119 0.13 -15.70 7.67
CA ASN A 119 1.52 -16.11 7.50
C ASN A 119 1.76 -17.60 7.73
N GLU A 120 3.01 -18.05 7.66
CA GLU A 120 3.41 -19.45 7.81
C GLU A 120 3.10 -20.00 9.21
N ASP A 121 3.09 -19.15 10.23
CA ASP A 121 2.80 -19.51 11.62
C ASP A 121 1.30 -19.47 11.95
N GLY A 122 0.48 -19.04 10.99
CA GLY A 122 -0.96 -18.92 11.15
C GLY A 122 -1.41 -17.58 11.72
N ASP A 123 -0.52 -16.60 11.80
CA ASP A 123 -0.87 -15.26 12.27
C ASP A 123 -1.66 -14.51 11.21
N ILE A 124 -2.72 -13.85 11.68
CA ILE A 124 -3.70 -13.18 10.84
C ILE A 124 -3.59 -11.67 11.02
N ALA A 125 -3.42 -10.96 9.91
CA ALA A 125 -3.47 -9.51 9.87
C ALA A 125 -4.48 -9.00 8.84
N VAL A 126 -4.99 -7.80 9.06
CA VAL A 126 -5.93 -7.10 8.18
C VAL A 126 -5.38 -5.72 7.87
N ASN A 127 -5.39 -5.35 6.60
CA ASN A 127 -5.10 -4.00 6.15
C ASN A 127 -6.30 -3.45 5.40
N ILE A 128 -6.60 -2.19 5.66
CA ILE A 128 -7.65 -1.44 5.01
C ILE A 128 -7.03 -0.19 4.43
N GLU A 129 -7.23 0.02 3.16
CA GLU A 129 -6.83 1.21 2.46
C GLU A 129 -8.03 1.81 1.74
N ALA A 130 -8.17 3.11 1.84
CA ALA A 130 -9.21 3.86 1.15
C ALA A 130 -8.65 5.18 0.64
N GLU A 131 -8.92 5.49 -0.61
CA GLU A 131 -8.55 6.77 -1.20
C GLU A 131 -9.70 7.36 -2.03
N TYR A 132 -9.64 8.67 -2.22
CA TYR A 132 -10.66 9.38 -2.96
C TYR A 132 -10.05 10.54 -3.77
N ASP A 133 -10.38 10.61 -5.05
CA ASP A 133 -9.94 11.69 -5.93
C ASP A 133 -10.98 12.82 -5.98
N ILE A 134 -10.68 13.93 -5.30
CA ILE A 134 -11.46 15.17 -5.39
C ILE A 134 -10.93 15.98 -6.55
N ARG A 135 -11.71 16.07 -7.63
CA ARG A 135 -11.34 16.84 -8.79
C ARG A 135 -11.49 18.34 -8.53
N LEU A 136 -10.39 19.07 -8.55
CA LEU A 136 -10.37 20.53 -8.37
C LEU A 136 -10.45 21.28 -9.71
N SER A 137 -9.82 20.73 -10.76
CA SER A 137 -9.86 21.27 -12.11
C SER A 137 -9.82 20.14 -13.16
N GLN A 138 -9.64 20.46 -14.42
CA GLN A 138 -9.50 19.44 -15.47
C GLN A 138 -8.23 18.60 -15.32
N LEU A 139 -7.18 19.17 -14.70
CA LEU A 139 -5.86 18.58 -14.60
C LEU A 139 -5.38 18.43 -13.16
N SER A 140 -6.16 18.85 -12.16
CA SER A 140 -5.73 18.81 -10.76
C SER A 140 -6.71 18.10 -9.86
N TYR A 141 -6.15 17.32 -8.93
CA TYR A 141 -6.87 16.50 -7.98
C TYR A 141 -6.30 16.68 -6.58
N LEU A 142 -7.17 16.64 -5.60
CA LEU A 142 -6.81 16.49 -4.19
C LEU A 142 -7.19 15.07 -3.77
N GLN A 143 -6.21 14.30 -3.26
CA GLN A 143 -6.39 12.90 -2.92
C GLN A 143 -6.16 12.69 -1.42
N PRO A 144 -7.22 12.62 -0.61
CA PRO A 144 -7.14 12.03 0.72
C PRO A 144 -6.97 10.51 0.63
N ARG A 145 -6.13 9.95 1.50
CA ARG A 145 -5.87 8.52 1.66
C ARG A 145 -5.88 8.16 3.14
N LEU A 146 -6.44 7.01 3.46
CA LEU A 146 -6.46 6.40 4.78
C LEU A 146 -5.95 4.98 4.66
N GLU A 147 -5.00 4.63 5.51
CA GLU A 147 -4.48 3.28 5.67
C GLU A 147 -4.62 2.88 7.14
N MET A 148 -5.06 1.66 7.40
CA MET A 148 -5.18 1.10 8.75
C MET A 148 -4.73 -0.34 8.75
N GLY A 149 -3.88 -0.69 9.72
CA GLY A 149 -3.44 -2.06 9.96
C GLY A 149 -3.89 -2.58 11.32
N ALA A 150 -4.35 -3.83 11.35
CA ALA A 150 -4.71 -4.56 12.55
C ALA A 150 -4.23 -6.00 12.46
N ALA A 151 -3.92 -6.61 13.61
CA ALA A 151 -3.63 -8.03 13.72
C ALA A 151 -4.70 -8.72 14.59
N LEU A 152 -5.14 -9.89 14.17
CA LEU A 152 -6.09 -10.70 14.95
C LEU A 152 -5.38 -11.65 15.91
N THR A 153 -4.10 -11.90 15.68
CA THR A 153 -3.20 -12.73 16.47
C THR A 153 -1.94 -11.96 16.83
N ASP A 154 -1.27 -12.35 17.89
CA ASP A 154 0.04 -11.82 18.24
C ASP A 154 1.12 -12.50 17.41
N ALA A 155 1.84 -11.73 16.61
CA ALA A 155 3.02 -12.17 15.85
C ALA A 155 4.27 -11.51 16.42
N GLU A 156 4.79 -12.06 17.54
CA GLU A 156 5.92 -11.48 18.28
C GLU A 156 7.21 -11.42 17.44
N GLU A 157 7.44 -12.41 16.58
CA GLU A 157 8.59 -12.47 15.68
C GLU A 157 8.66 -11.28 14.72
N TYR A 158 7.49 -10.76 14.33
CA TYR A 158 7.36 -9.63 13.42
C TYR A 158 6.97 -8.32 14.12
N ASP A 159 7.12 -8.25 15.46
CA ASP A 159 6.75 -7.10 16.28
C ASP A 159 5.34 -6.57 15.98
N ARG A 160 4.40 -7.48 15.76
CA ARG A 160 3.02 -7.18 15.43
C ARG A 160 2.07 -7.75 16.49
N PRO A 161 1.74 -6.97 17.53
CA PRO A 161 0.78 -7.36 18.55
C PRO A 161 -0.64 -7.40 17.97
N SER A 162 -1.52 -8.19 18.61
CA SER A 162 -2.94 -8.21 18.27
C SER A 162 -3.61 -6.86 18.54
N GLY A 163 -4.64 -6.54 17.77
CA GLY A 163 -5.35 -5.26 17.82
C GLY A 163 -5.00 -4.31 16.68
N PHE A 164 -5.37 -3.06 16.81
CA PHE A 164 -5.01 -2.02 15.85
C PHE A 164 -3.55 -1.63 16.05
N ASN A 165 -2.76 -1.70 14.99
CA ASN A 165 -1.31 -1.48 15.03
C ASN A 165 -0.91 -0.10 14.52
N ASN A 166 -1.56 0.37 13.46
CA ASN A 166 -1.22 1.65 12.85
C ASN A 166 -2.40 2.28 12.12
N VAL A 167 -2.34 3.59 12.01
CA VAL A 167 -3.16 4.39 11.12
C VAL A 167 -2.27 5.38 10.40
N ARG A 168 -2.50 5.58 9.11
CA ARG A 168 -1.86 6.62 8.29
C ARG A 168 -2.91 7.39 7.53
N MET A 169 -2.82 8.69 7.56
CA MET A 169 -3.68 9.61 6.80
C MET A 169 -2.80 10.47 5.91
N GLY A 170 -3.14 10.54 4.65
CA GLY A 170 -2.41 11.33 3.67
C GLY A 170 -3.32 12.29 2.92
N LEU A 171 -2.75 13.39 2.46
CA LEU A 171 -3.41 14.33 1.57
C LEU A 171 -2.40 14.75 0.50
N ARG A 172 -2.68 14.44 -0.76
CA ARG A 172 -1.83 14.77 -1.92
C ARG A 172 -2.54 15.71 -2.87
N TYR A 173 -1.83 16.70 -3.37
CA TYR A 173 -2.24 17.52 -4.50
C TYR A 173 -1.51 17.03 -5.74
N ARG A 174 -2.25 16.47 -6.71
CA ARG A 174 -1.75 15.89 -7.94
C ARG A 174 -2.12 16.76 -9.13
N TYR A 175 -1.16 16.96 -10.04
CA TYR A 175 -1.36 17.67 -11.28
C TYR A 175 -1.03 16.77 -12.48
N GLU A 176 -1.99 16.54 -13.37
CA GLU A 176 -1.83 15.70 -14.56
C GLU A 176 -1.13 16.50 -15.67
N LEU A 177 0.18 16.28 -15.87
CA LEU A 177 0.93 16.82 -17.00
C LEU A 177 0.56 16.13 -18.30
N SER A 178 0.36 14.83 -18.25
CA SER A 178 -0.21 14.00 -19.29
C SER A 178 -1.12 12.95 -18.66
N ARG A 179 -1.74 12.11 -19.49
CA ARG A 179 -2.55 11.00 -18.97
C ARG A 179 -1.71 10.00 -18.17
N GLU A 180 -0.46 9.81 -18.60
CA GLU A 180 0.45 8.81 -18.09
C GLU A 180 1.36 9.33 -16.96
N LEU A 181 1.41 10.66 -16.74
CA LEU A 181 2.36 11.28 -15.81
C LEU A 181 1.72 12.39 -15.00
N ALA A 182 1.72 12.24 -13.69
CA ALA A 182 1.16 13.18 -12.75
C ALA A 182 2.05 13.39 -11.53
N PRO A 183 2.87 14.46 -11.48
CA PRO A 183 3.57 14.85 -10.26
C PRO A 183 2.59 15.29 -9.17
N TYR A 184 3.01 15.11 -7.92
CA TYR A 184 2.25 15.55 -6.76
C TYR A 184 3.15 15.99 -5.62
N ILE A 185 2.53 16.78 -4.74
CA ILE A 185 3.06 17.11 -3.42
C ILE A 185 2.02 16.77 -2.37
N GLY A 186 2.43 16.49 -1.17
CA GLY A 186 1.47 16.17 -0.12
C GLY A 186 2.07 16.15 1.27
N VAL A 187 1.22 15.79 2.20
CA VAL A 187 1.56 15.57 3.61
C VAL A 187 0.90 14.28 4.07
N TYR A 188 1.52 13.62 5.03
CA TYR A 188 0.88 12.53 5.75
C TYR A 188 1.14 12.65 7.24
N TRP A 189 0.28 12.01 7.98
CA TRP A 189 0.41 11.74 9.39
C TRP A 189 0.20 10.25 9.62
N SER A 190 1.10 9.64 10.37
CA SER A 190 0.99 8.25 10.79
C SER A 190 1.10 8.13 12.29
N ARG A 191 0.48 7.08 12.85
CA ARG A 191 0.57 6.79 14.27
C ARG A 191 0.47 5.29 14.53
N ALA A 192 1.37 4.82 15.41
CA ALA A 192 1.25 3.50 16.03
C ALA A 192 0.09 3.52 17.04
N LEU A 193 -0.65 2.41 17.13
CA LEU A 193 -1.84 2.27 17.97
C LEU A 193 -1.70 1.08 18.93
N GLY A 194 -2.46 1.10 20.02
CA GLY A 194 -2.55 -0.01 20.97
C GLY A 194 -1.19 -0.45 21.51
N ASP A 195 -1.02 -1.75 21.67
CA ASP A 195 0.21 -2.36 22.21
C ASP A 195 1.44 -2.08 21.32
N LYS A 196 1.24 -1.83 20.02
CA LYS A 196 2.33 -1.40 19.14
C LYS A 196 2.87 -0.02 19.54
N ALA A 197 1.99 0.92 19.89
CA ALA A 197 2.39 2.24 20.37
C ALA A 197 3.18 2.15 21.68
N ASP A 198 2.75 1.28 22.60
CA ASP A 198 3.45 1.05 23.86
C ASP A 198 4.87 0.49 23.61
N ARG A 199 5.03 -0.47 22.73
CA ARG A 199 6.34 -1.02 22.34
C ARG A 199 7.26 0.02 21.74
N VAL A 200 6.75 0.86 20.81
CA VAL A 200 7.53 1.96 20.19
C VAL A 200 8.01 2.93 21.27
N ARG A 201 7.15 3.29 22.22
CA ARG A 201 7.51 4.18 23.35
C ARG A 201 8.55 3.57 24.26
N ASP A 202 8.43 2.28 24.59
CA ASP A 202 9.37 1.57 25.45
C ASP A 202 10.77 1.45 24.80
N GLN A 203 10.83 1.44 23.47
CA GLN A 203 12.08 1.47 22.70
C GLN A 203 12.63 2.90 22.52
N GLY A 204 11.91 3.93 23.02
CA GLY A 204 12.32 5.33 22.92
C GLY A 204 12.02 5.98 21.58
N GLY A 205 11.16 5.36 20.75
CA GLY A 205 10.69 5.91 19.48
C GLY A 205 9.46 6.81 19.65
N ASP A 206 9.15 7.55 18.59
CA ASP A 206 7.96 8.39 18.50
C ASP A 206 6.76 7.58 17.98
N GLU A 207 5.63 7.67 18.67
CA GLU A 207 4.39 6.98 18.28
C GLU A 207 3.75 7.56 17.02
N SER A 208 4.05 8.81 16.69
CA SER A 208 3.47 9.51 15.56
C SER A 208 4.54 10.23 14.74
N GLU A 209 4.30 10.30 13.46
CA GLU A 209 5.19 10.91 12.48
C GLU A 209 4.38 11.77 11.50
N ILE A 210 4.92 12.91 11.14
CA ILE A 210 4.40 13.76 10.07
C ILE A 210 5.47 13.87 8.98
N GLY A 211 5.05 13.68 7.74
CA GLY A 211 5.95 13.79 6.60
C GLY A 211 5.38 14.66 5.49
N VAL A 212 6.29 15.32 4.80
CA VAL A 212 6.03 16.03 3.54
C VAL A 212 6.53 15.16 2.40
N VAL A 213 5.71 14.98 1.38
CA VAL A 213 6.02 14.12 0.23
C VAL A 213 6.05 14.91 -1.06
N VAL A 214 6.98 14.54 -1.93
CA VAL A 214 7.03 14.96 -3.33
C VAL A 214 7.22 13.71 -4.18
N GLY A 215 6.37 13.51 -5.14
CA GLY A 215 6.42 12.30 -5.93
C GLY A 215 5.78 12.41 -7.30
N VAL A 216 5.71 11.29 -7.95
CA VAL A 216 5.13 11.15 -9.27
C VAL A 216 4.30 9.86 -9.34
N ARG A 217 3.13 9.98 -9.95
CA ARG A 217 2.29 8.86 -10.39
C ARG A 217 2.47 8.68 -11.88
N MET A 218 2.73 7.46 -12.32
CA MET A 218 2.86 7.16 -13.75
C MET A 218 2.33 5.77 -14.09
N TRP A 219 1.85 5.60 -15.32
CA TRP A 219 1.38 4.30 -15.80
C TRP A 219 1.73 4.07 -17.29
N PHE A 220 1.81 2.79 -17.66
CA PHE A 220 2.20 2.31 -18.99
C PHE A 220 1.26 1.20 -19.47
#